data_d6a83b13ca157b393642b1bd5be0814a
#
_entry.id   d6a83b13ca157b393642b1bd5be0814a
#
_cell.length_a   1.000
_cell.length_b   1.000
_cell.length_c   1.000
_cell.angle_alpha   90.00
_cell.angle_beta   90.00
_cell.angle_gamma   90.00
#
_symmetry.space_group_name_H-M   'P 1'
#
loop_
_entity.id
_entity.type
_entity.pdbx_description
1 polymer ?
#
loop_
_entity_poly.entity_id
_entity_poly.type
_entity_poly.pdbx_seq_one_letter_code
_entity_poly.pdbx_strand_id
1 'polypeptide(L)'
;MFSFVHTDFYNYYLSNASLKGNKLDDKKILKKMGEEIKKISNNKLVIPTYNYDFTKTKRFNFKKDKSQVGTFSDYFWKKFSNFRTGVPIFSTCNNLKINFYKNLDFVDPFGKESEFEFLYKNNGKIINFGSSFAPTYIMYIERSHNQNNGALYRYVKYFEG
;
A
#
# COMPACT_ATOMS: atom_id res chain seq x y z
N MET A 1 2.41 -17.51 -0.16
CA MET A 1 2.85 -16.32 -0.91
C MET A 1 1.85 -15.21 -0.65
N PHE A 2 2.27 -13.97 -0.43
CA PHE A 2 1.39 -12.81 -0.26
C PHE A 2 1.67 -11.77 -1.36
N SER A 3 0.77 -10.79 -1.49
CA SER A 3 0.84 -9.80 -2.55
C SER A 3 0.77 -8.38 -2.00
N PHE A 4 1.66 -7.52 -2.49
CA PHE A 4 1.56 -6.08 -2.34
C PHE A 4 0.80 -5.53 -3.54
N VAL A 5 -0.36 -4.90 -3.32
CA VAL A 5 -1.30 -4.58 -4.39
C VAL A 5 -1.50 -3.08 -4.52
N HIS A 6 -1.06 -2.52 -5.63
CA HIS A 6 -1.41 -1.18 -6.06
C HIS A 6 -2.73 -1.23 -6.84
N THR A 7 -3.58 -0.26 -6.62
CA THR A 7 -4.92 -0.25 -7.22
C THR A 7 -5.28 1.11 -7.78
N ASP A 8 -6.01 1.09 -8.91
CA ASP A 8 -6.68 2.27 -9.44
C ASP A 8 -8.15 1.93 -9.69
N PHE A 9 -9.02 2.51 -8.87
CA PHE A 9 -10.45 2.27 -8.93
C PHE A 9 -11.08 2.79 -10.22
N TYR A 10 -10.65 3.96 -10.67
CA TYR A 10 -11.21 4.59 -11.87
C TYR A 10 -10.86 3.80 -13.14
N ASN A 11 -9.61 3.45 -13.30
CA ASN A 11 -9.18 2.62 -14.43
C ASN A 11 -9.79 1.21 -14.39
N TYR A 12 -9.95 0.63 -13.20
CA TYR A 12 -10.69 -0.63 -13.06
C TYR A 12 -12.14 -0.49 -13.54
N TYR A 13 -12.84 0.57 -13.13
CA TYR A 13 -14.20 0.85 -13.58
C TYR A 13 -14.27 1.03 -15.10
N LEU A 14 -13.38 1.84 -15.66
CA LEU A 14 -13.35 2.10 -17.11
C LEU A 14 -13.05 0.85 -17.95
N SER A 15 -12.20 -0.04 -17.45
CA SER A 15 -11.81 -1.27 -18.15
C SER A 15 -12.89 -2.37 -18.10
N ASN A 16 -13.85 -2.26 -17.18
CA ASN A 16 -14.90 -3.25 -16.99
C ASN A 16 -16.19 -2.85 -17.70
N ALA A 17 -16.36 -3.31 -18.96
CA ALA A 17 -17.56 -3.02 -19.75
C ALA A 17 -18.87 -3.42 -19.06
N SER A 18 -18.85 -4.51 -18.27
CA SER A 18 -20.01 -4.98 -17.50
C SER A 18 -20.45 -4.02 -16.39
N LEU A 19 -19.60 -3.08 -16.00
CA LEU A 19 -19.91 -2.06 -15.01
C LEU A 19 -20.51 -0.78 -15.63
N LYS A 20 -20.23 -0.54 -16.92
CA LYS A 20 -20.60 0.70 -17.62
C LYS A 20 -22.10 0.85 -17.93
N GLY A 21 -22.84 -0.23 -17.98
CA GLY A 21 -24.27 -0.22 -18.33
C GLY A 21 -25.24 -0.09 -17.15
N ASN A 22 -24.77 -0.28 -15.95
CA ASN A 22 -25.56 -0.25 -14.74
C ASN A 22 -25.14 0.94 -13.88
N LYS A 23 -26.07 1.72 -13.39
CA LYS A 23 -25.81 2.68 -12.28
C LYS A 23 -25.43 1.89 -11.00
N LEU A 24 -24.26 1.24 -11.03
CA LEU A 24 -23.77 0.52 -9.87
C LEU A 24 -23.24 1.55 -8.88
N ASP A 25 -23.70 1.43 -7.64
CA ASP A 25 -23.12 2.15 -6.50
C ASP A 25 -21.64 1.80 -6.37
N ASP A 26 -20.79 2.80 -6.13
CA ASP A 26 -19.35 2.65 -5.92
C ASP A 26 -19.01 1.54 -4.91
N LYS A 27 -19.86 1.36 -3.90
CA LYS A 27 -19.68 0.28 -2.91
C LYS A 27 -19.77 -1.12 -3.52
N LYS A 28 -20.66 -1.31 -4.50
CA LYS A 28 -20.78 -2.60 -5.20
C LYS A 28 -19.58 -2.85 -6.09
N ILE A 29 -19.08 -1.80 -6.74
CA ILE A 29 -17.88 -1.88 -7.58
C ILE A 29 -16.65 -2.19 -6.74
N LEU A 30 -16.48 -1.49 -5.61
CA LEU A 30 -15.39 -1.72 -4.66
C LEU A 30 -15.42 -3.15 -4.08
N LYS A 31 -16.61 -3.67 -3.79
CA LYS A 31 -16.78 -5.05 -3.33
C LYS A 31 -16.32 -6.04 -4.40
N LYS A 32 -16.79 -5.89 -5.65
CA LYS A 32 -16.38 -6.74 -6.78
C LYS A 32 -14.87 -6.68 -7.00
N MET A 33 -14.30 -5.48 -7.05
CA MET A 33 -12.85 -5.28 -7.15
C MET A 33 -12.10 -6.01 -6.04
N GLY A 34 -12.59 -5.94 -4.80
CA GLY A 34 -12.01 -6.62 -3.66
C GLY A 34 -12.06 -8.15 -3.76
N GLU A 35 -13.15 -8.70 -4.30
CA GLU A 35 -13.29 -10.14 -4.53
C GLU A 35 -12.30 -10.64 -5.58
N GLU A 36 -12.13 -9.91 -6.69
CA GLU A 36 -11.17 -10.24 -7.74
C GLU A 36 -9.72 -10.16 -7.22
N ILE A 37 -9.37 -9.08 -6.50
CA ILE A 37 -8.04 -8.94 -5.90
C ILE A 37 -7.75 -10.08 -4.91
N LYS A 38 -8.69 -10.43 -4.05
CA LYS A 38 -8.55 -11.55 -3.11
C LYS A 38 -8.29 -12.87 -3.84
N LYS A 39 -8.98 -13.11 -4.94
CA LYS A 39 -8.81 -14.32 -5.75
C LYS A 39 -7.39 -14.42 -6.33
N ILE A 40 -6.88 -13.36 -6.95
CA ILE A 40 -5.55 -13.38 -7.60
C ILE A 40 -4.39 -13.36 -6.59
N SER A 41 -4.64 -12.90 -5.36
CA SER A 41 -3.64 -12.80 -4.28
C SER A 41 -3.74 -13.91 -3.24
N ASN A 42 -4.61 -14.90 -3.47
CA ASN A 42 -4.92 -15.93 -2.47
C ASN A 42 -5.32 -15.36 -1.10
N ASN A 43 -6.03 -14.23 -1.11
CA ASN A 43 -6.50 -13.51 0.07
C ASN A 43 -5.38 -13.15 1.08
N LYS A 44 -4.17 -12.91 0.61
CA LYS A 44 -3.03 -12.47 1.42
C LYS A 44 -2.49 -11.15 0.88
N LEU A 45 -2.93 -10.04 1.46
CA LEU A 45 -2.81 -8.70 0.90
C LEU A 45 -2.09 -7.75 1.83
N VAL A 46 -1.20 -6.95 1.23
CA VAL A 46 -0.72 -5.67 1.73
C VAL A 46 -1.10 -4.60 0.71
N ILE A 47 -1.74 -3.54 1.16
CA ILE A 47 -2.22 -2.45 0.28
C ILE A 47 -1.67 -1.12 0.80
N PRO A 48 -1.11 -0.26 -0.06
CA PRO A 48 -0.69 1.08 0.33
C PRO A 48 -1.87 1.92 0.80
N THR A 49 -1.68 2.62 1.91
CA THR A 49 -2.64 3.59 2.47
C THR A 49 -1.96 4.91 2.76
N TYR A 50 -1.08 5.32 1.85
CA TYR A 50 -0.21 6.49 2.00
C TYR A 50 -0.99 7.75 2.33
N ASN A 51 -0.39 8.59 3.16
CA ASN A 51 -0.92 9.90 3.51
C ASN A 51 0.21 10.94 3.43
N TYR A 52 0.10 11.85 2.48
CA TYR A 52 1.11 12.89 2.22
C TYR A 52 0.90 14.17 3.04
N ASP A 53 -0.21 14.30 3.77
CA ASP A 53 -0.49 15.48 4.60
C ASP A 53 0.55 15.65 5.71
N PHE A 54 1.17 14.55 6.14
CA PHE A 54 2.25 14.59 7.13
C PHE A 54 3.40 15.54 6.72
N THR A 55 3.71 15.63 5.44
CA THR A 55 4.77 16.54 4.94
C THR A 55 4.51 17.99 5.32
N LYS A 56 3.22 18.37 5.42
CA LYS A 56 2.77 19.73 5.75
C LYS A 56 2.43 19.88 7.23
N THR A 57 1.66 18.93 7.76
CA THR A 57 1.07 19.03 9.09
C THR A 57 1.96 18.50 10.21
N LYS A 58 2.98 17.69 9.86
CA LYS A 58 3.82 16.94 10.81
C LYS A 58 3.02 16.05 11.78
N ARG A 59 1.79 15.71 11.41
CA ARG A 59 0.89 14.86 12.20
C ARG A 59 0.32 13.76 11.32
N PHE A 60 0.29 12.55 11.86
CA PHE A 60 -0.32 11.38 11.20
C PHE A 60 -1.03 10.52 12.24
N ASN A 61 -2.31 10.29 12.01
CA ASN A 61 -3.11 9.38 12.82
C ASN A 61 -3.53 8.18 11.98
N PHE A 62 -2.78 7.08 12.09
CA PHE A 62 -3.04 5.87 11.29
C PHE A 62 -4.42 5.25 11.53
N LYS A 63 -5.11 5.59 12.63
CA LYS A 63 -6.46 5.11 12.93
C LYS A 63 -7.57 5.98 12.32
N LYS A 64 -7.25 7.24 11.97
CA LYS A 64 -8.27 8.21 11.53
C LYS A 64 -8.02 8.76 10.13
N ASP A 65 -6.75 8.99 9.77
CA ASP A 65 -6.41 9.69 8.54
C ASP A 65 -6.70 8.81 7.32
N LYS A 66 -7.35 9.41 6.32
CA LYS A 66 -7.72 8.70 5.09
C LYS A 66 -6.48 8.35 4.26
N SER A 67 -6.60 7.28 3.48
CA SER A 67 -5.66 7.00 2.40
C SER A 67 -5.82 8.03 1.29
N GLN A 68 -4.70 8.51 0.75
CA GLN A 68 -4.66 9.42 -0.40
C GLN A 68 -4.23 8.73 -1.70
N VAL A 69 -4.01 7.41 -1.65
CA VAL A 69 -3.57 6.63 -2.80
C VAL A 69 -4.67 5.71 -3.36
N GLY A 70 -5.88 6.22 -3.35
CA GLY A 70 -6.99 5.62 -4.05
C GLY A 70 -8.16 5.20 -3.14
N THR A 71 -9.34 5.21 -3.75
CA THR A 71 -10.63 4.89 -3.12
C THR A 71 -10.66 3.45 -2.59
N PHE A 72 -10.07 2.51 -3.34
CA PHE A 72 -10.02 1.12 -2.92
C PHE A 72 -9.14 0.91 -1.68
N SER A 73 -8.02 1.61 -1.58
CA SER A 73 -7.12 1.55 -0.42
C SER A 73 -7.84 1.96 0.87
N ASP A 74 -8.60 3.05 0.83
CA ASP A 74 -9.40 3.52 1.97
C ASP A 74 -10.53 2.53 2.33
N TYR A 75 -11.21 2.00 1.31
CA TYR A 75 -12.25 0.99 1.49
C TYR A 75 -11.70 -0.31 2.09
N PHE A 76 -10.57 -0.82 1.57
CA PHE A 76 -9.96 -2.05 2.06
C PHE A 76 -9.52 -1.91 3.52
N TRP A 77 -8.85 -0.81 3.85
CA TRP A 77 -8.43 -0.54 5.22
C TRP A 77 -9.63 -0.58 6.19
N LYS A 78 -10.72 0.09 5.86
CA LYS A 78 -11.90 0.17 6.74
C LYS A 78 -12.69 -1.13 6.85
N LYS A 79 -12.66 -1.98 5.84
CA LYS A 79 -13.52 -3.17 5.75
C LYS A 79 -12.82 -4.48 6.02
N PHE A 80 -11.55 -4.61 5.66
CA PHE A 80 -10.88 -5.91 5.61
C PHE A 80 -9.53 -5.93 6.31
N SER A 81 -8.94 -4.79 6.62
CA SER A 81 -7.65 -4.73 7.26
C SER A 81 -7.77 -4.80 8.78
N ASN A 82 -6.96 -5.65 9.38
CA ASN A 82 -6.80 -5.70 10.83
C ASN A 82 -5.70 -4.77 11.33
N PHE A 83 -4.78 -4.41 10.44
CA PHE A 83 -3.59 -3.63 10.79
C PHE A 83 -3.30 -2.58 9.73
N ARG A 84 -3.09 -1.37 10.18
CA ARG A 84 -2.48 -0.29 9.40
C ARG A 84 -1.22 0.16 10.11
N THR A 85 -0.13 0.33 9.36
CA THR A 85 1.15 0.76 9.92
C THR A 85 1.10 2.22 10.34
N GLY A 86 1.80 2.55 11.43
CA GLY A 86 1.94 3.92 11.92
C GLY A 86 3.01 4.73 11.18
N VAL A 87 3.41 4.29 10.00
CA VAL A 87 4.44 4.95 9.19
C VAL A 87 3.84 6.16 8.49
N PRO A 88 4.27 7.39 8.78
CA PRO A 88 3.85 8.56 8.03
C PRO A 88 4.24 8.41 6.55
N ILE A 89 3.48 9.00 5.66
CA ILE A 89 3.65 8.98 4.20
C ILE A 89 3.43 7.57 3.61
N PHE A 90 4.24 6.57 3.96
CA PHE A 90 4.22 5.23 3.37
C PHE A 90 3.44 4.19 4.16
N SER A 91 2.40 4.61 4.89
CA SER A 91 1.58 3.65 5.63
C SER A 91 0.94 2.61 4.72
N THR A 92 0.85 1.40 5.20
CA THR A 92 0.18 0.30 4.51
C THR A 92 -0.85 -0.34 5.43
N CYS A 93 -1.76 -1.10 4.86
CA CYS A 93 -2.66 -1.95 5.62
C CYS A 93 -2.62 -3.38 5.10
N ASN A 94 -2.89 -4.35 5.97
CA ASN A 94 -2.84 -5.74 5.61
C ASN A 94 -3.93 -6.57 6.28
N ASN A 95 -4.26 -7.70 5.66
CA ASN A 95 -5.13 -8.73 6.24
C ASN A 95 -4.35 -9.97 6.71
N LEU A 96 -3.04 -9.87 6.80
CA LEU A 96 -2.14 -10.96 7.20
C LEU A 96 -2.06 -11.13 8.71
N LYS A 97 -2.63 -10.20 9.48
CA LYS A 97 -2.46 -10.08 10.94
C LYS A 97 -1.00 -9.87 11.37
N ILE A 98 -0.20 -9.28 10.49
CA ILE A 98 1.19 -8.94 10.76
C ILE A 98 1.24 -7.48 11.22
N ASN A 99 1.89 -7.26 12.36
CA ASN A 99 2.25 -5.93 12.83
C ASN A 99 3.69 -5.65 12.43
N PHE A 100 3.88 -5.04 11.27
CA PHE A 100 5.18 -4.60 10.82
C PHE A 100 5.76 -3.55 11.78
N TYR A 101 7.07 -3.48 11.91
CA TYR A 101 7.81 -2.53 12.76
C TYR A 101 7.57 -2.69 14.26
N LYS A 102 7.02 -3.82 14.72
CA LYS A 102 6.63 -4.01 16.12
C LYS A 102 7.77 -3.81 17.13
N ASN A 103 8.98 -4.16 16.72
CA ASN A 103 10.14 -4.22 17.61
C ASN A 103 11.16 -3.12 17.29
N LEU A 104 10.77 -2.06 16.59
CA LEU A 104 11.66 -0.98 16.19
C LEU A 104 11.31 0.33 16.89
N ASP A 105 12.29 0.97 17.49
CA ASP A 105 12.20 2.32 18.03
C ASP A 105 12.16 3.37 16.91
N PHE A 106 12.81 3.06 15.79
CA PHE A 106 12.85 3.91 14.59
C PHE A 106 12.27 3.15 13.39
N VAL A 107 11.29 3.77 12.75
CA VAL A 107 10.61 3.18 11.58
C VAL A 107 11.19 3.73 10.29
N ASP A 108 11.81 2.85 9.55
CA ASP A 108 12.25 3.08 8.18
C ASP A 108 11.34 2.33 7.22
N PRO A 109 10.52 3.01 6.40
CA PRO A 109 9.56 2.36 5.51
C PRO A 109 10.20 1.42 4.49
N PHE A 110 11.49 1.59 4.20
CA PHE A 110 12.26 0.75 3.27
C PHE A 110 13.38 -0.03 3.96
N GLY A 111 13.33 -0.15 5.27
CA GLY A 111 14.35 -0.81 6.07
C GLY A 111 13.91 -2.14 6.66
N LYS A 112 14.55 -2.48 7.77
CA LYS A 112 14.29 -3.70 8.53
C LYS A 112 12.86 -3.75 9.05
N GLU A 113 12.27 -4.95 9.07
CA GLU A 113 10.89 -5.23 9.49
C GLU A 113 9.81 -4.50 8.67
N SER A 114 10.20 -3.87 7.54
CA SER A 114 9.24 -3.29 6.63
C SER A 114 8.45 -4.36 5.86
N GLU A 115 7.27 -3.98 5.40
CA GLU A 115 6.50 -4.80 4.48
C GLU A 115 7.24 -5.11 3.18
N PHE A 116 8.16 -4.25 2.75
CA PHE A 116 8.98 -4.46 1.57
C PHE A 116 10.10 -5.48 1.82
N GLU A 117 10.73 -5.44 2.99
CA GLU A 117 11.67 -6.50 3.40
C GLU A 117 10.95 -7.84 3.51
N PHE A 118 9.76 -7.84 4.09
CA PHE A 118 8.95 -9.05 4.21
C PHE A 118 8.53 -9.58 2.83
N LEU A 119 8.18 -8.70 1.89
CA LEU A 119 7.88 -9.04 0.50
C LEU A 119 9.09 -9.75 -0.14
N TYR A 120 10.28 -9.17 -0.01
CA TYR A 120 11.51 -9.72 -0.55
C TYR A 120 11.84 -11.09 0.03
N LYS A 121 11.90 -11.21 1.36
CA LYS A 121 12.26 -12.45 2.07
C LYS A 121 11.31 -13.61 1.82
N ASN A 122 10.06 -13.33 1.50
CA ASN A 122 9.03 -14.35 1.31
C ASN A 122 8.62 -14.56 -0.16
N ASN A 123 9.41 -14.09 -1.11
CA ASN A 123 9.09 -14.17 -2.54
C ASN A 123 7.66 -13.69 -2.84
N GLY A 124 7.27 -12.58 -2.24
CA GLY A 124 5.95 -11.98 -2.42
C GLY A 124 5.77 -11.43 -3.85
N LYS A 125 4.53 -11.15 -4.21
CA LYS A 125 4.19 -10.59 -5.53
C LYS A 125 3.81 -9.12 -5.41
N ILE A 126 4.13 -8.36 -6.45
CA ILE A 126 3.57 -7.03 -6.68
C ILE A 126 2.49 -7.17 -7.75
N ILE A 127 1.32 -6.64 -7.45
CA ILE A 127 0.19 -6.63 -8.35
C ILE A 127 -0.23 -5.19 -8.59
N ASN A 128 -0.26 -4.78 -9.85
CA ASN A 128 -0.82 -3.49 -10.28
C ASN A 128 -2.22 -3.78 -10.84
N PHE A 129 -3.25 -3.54 -10.04
CA PHE A 129 -4.63 -3.86 -10.39
C PHE A 129 -5.38 -2.60 -10.84
N GLY A 130 -5.56 -2.48 -12.14
CA GLY A 130 -6.07 -1.26 -12.78
C GLY A 130 -5.10 -0.09 -12.75
N SER A 131 -4.01 -0.15 -12.00
CA SER A 131 -3.01 0.91 -11.92
C SER A 131 -1.88 0.72 -12.93
N SER A 132 -1.28 1.81 -13.34
CA SER A 132 0.02 1.81 -14.00
C SER A 132 1.10 1.27 -13.03
N PHE A 133 2.28 1.00 -13.57
CA PHE A 133 3.41 0.52 -12.78
C PHE A 133 3.71 1.46 -11.60
N ALA A 134 3.71 0.91 -10.39
CA ALA A 134 4.01 1.65 -9.17
C ALA A 134 5.41 1.27 -8.65
N PRO A 135 6.36 2.20 -8.66
CA PRO A 135 7.77 1.91 -8.39
C PRO A 135 8.15 1.82 -6.92
N THR A 136 7.20 1.87 -5.98
CA THR A 136 7.52 1.98 -4.54
C THR A 136 8.44 0.85 -4.04
N TYR A 137 8.23 -0.37 -4.53
CA TYR A 137 9.08 -1.50 -4.15
C TYR A 137 10.52 -1.36 -4.71
N ILE A 138 10.69 -0.70 -5.84
CA ILE A 138 12.02 -0.43 -6.41
C ILE A 138 12.86 0.39 -5.44
N MET A 139 12.26 1.33 -4.71
CA MET A 139 12.98 2.11 -3.69
C MET A 139 13.60 1.22 -2.61
N TYR A 140 12.90 0.16 -2.21
CA TYR A 140 13.45 -0.84 -1.28
C TYR A 140 14.63 -1.60 -1.91
N ILE A 141 14.48 -2.07 -3.16
CA ILE A 141 15.54 -2.81 -3.87
C ILE A 141 16.77 -1.95 -4.08
N GLU A 142 16.60 -0.73 -4.58
CA GLU A 142 17.71 0.22 -4.76
C GLU A 142 18.47 0.45 -3.46
N ARG A 143 17.75 0.65 -2.36
CA ARG A 143 18.35 0.87 -1.06
C ARG A 143 19.05 -0.36 -0.50
N SER A 144 18.46 -1.54 -0.64
CA SER A 144 19.02 -2.79 -0.08
C SER A 144 20.27 -3.28 -0.84
N HIS A 145 20.37 -2.97 -2.14
CA HIS A 145 21.46 -3.44 -3.00
C HIS A 145 22.52 -2.38 -3.28
N ASN A 146 22.19 -1.10 -3.19
CA ASN A 146 23.09 0.01 -3.50
C ASN A 146 23.23 0.97 -2.30
N GLN A 147 23.55 0.45 -1.15
CA GLN A 147 23.69 1.25 0.07
C GLN A 147 24.66 2.45 -0.08
N ASN A 148 25.68 2.34 -0.93
CA ASN A 148 26.69 3.36 -1.16
C ASN A 148 26.44 4.24 -2.39
N ASN A 149 25.61 3.81 -3.35
CA ASN A 149 25.35 4.51 -4.62
C ASN A 149 23.85 4.73 -4.88
N GLY A 150 23.02 4.48 -3.89
CA GLY A 150 21.57 4.68 -4.01
C GLY A 150 21.25 6.10 -4.46
N ALA A 151 20.22 6.24 -5.25
CA ALA A 151 19.73 7.51 -5.71
C ALA A 151 19.29 8.39 -4.52
N LEU A 152 20.27 9.04 -3.88
CA LEU A 152 20.07 9.89 -2.68
C LEU A 152 18.99 10.96 -2.88
N TYR A 153 18.73 11.33 -4.13
CA TYR A 153 17.68 12.28 -4.49
C TYR A 153 16.26 11.74 -4.24
N ARG A 154 16.07 10.42 -4.10
CA ARG A 154 14.77 9.79 -3.81
C ARG A 154 14.48 9.69 -2.33
N TYR A 155 15.46 9.92 -1.47
CA TYR A 155 15.31 9.82 -0.03
C TYR A 155 15.29 11.20 0.60
N VAL A 156 14.23 11.49 1.32
CA VAL A 156 14.24 12.66 2.19
C VAL A 156 15.14 12.33 3.37
N LYS A 157 16.26 13.05 3.50
CA LYS A 157 17.28 12.78 4.52
C LYS A 157 16.78 12.96 5.95
N TYR A 158 15.79 13.81 6.17
CA TYR A 158 15.30 14.13 7.50
C TYR A 158 13.81 14.43 7.45
N PHE A 159 13.02 13.65 8.16
CA PHE A 159 11.73 14.06 8.67
C PHE A 159 11.91 14.27 10.18
N GLU A 160 12.06 15.49 10.60
CA GLU A 160 11.87 15.86 12.00
C GLU A 160 10.37 15.95 12.22
N GLY A 161 9.85 15.10 13.10
CA GLY A 161 8.47 15.08 13.53
C GLY A 161 8.37 15.14 15.04
#